data_92c1fb1079b018f304ee49dcebbf59cc
#
_entry.id   92c1fb1079b018f304ee49dcebbf59cc
#
_cell.length_a   1.000
_cell.length_b   1.000
_cell.length_c   1.000
_cell.angle_alpha   90.00
_cell.angle_beta   90.00
_cell.angle_gamma   90.00
#
_symmetry.space_group_name_H-M   'P 1'
#
loop_
_entity.id
_entity.type
_entity.pdbx_description
1 polymer ?
#
loop_
_entity_poly.entity_id
_entity_poly.type
_entity_poly.pdbx_seq_one_letter_code
_entity_poly.pdbx_strand_id
1 'polypeptide(L)'
;MHKKTQLIKKIFLITLILTLFSCATYKNTNHEQIPAWIEKVPEGDENYEYFTASGTNTNFTLAEIDAKNNLINEIIRYLGVSIKTETTATAVGSAGNIEKILKSEISQSSAANIKKLKIKNLYTQKNTETVTVYLLAAYDKQELRKERNRLIKLAEEKILSVSEPEKKADDFFASRKYYSAALYYAKTAHAALSLKIENHEIKFKNNISKTKESLKKIKLNLQKDALENPSNDFFNTH
;
A
#
# COMPACT_ATOMS: atom_id res chain seq x y z
N MET A 1 -23.64 -44.63 79.79
CA MET A 1 -24.13 -43.53 78.87
C MET A 1 -23.03 -42.71 78.25
N HIS A 2 -21.84 -42.57 78.85
CA HIS A 2 -20.75 -41.68 78.34
C HIS A 2 -20.12 -42.12 76.99
N LYS A 3 -20.03 -43.41 76.64
CA LYS A 3 -19.42 -43.86 75.42
C LYS A 3 -20.24 -43.51 74.16
N LYS A 4 -21.58 -43.52 74.22
CA LYS A 4 -22.43 -43.16 73.08
C LYS A 4 -22.37 -41.69 72.73
N THR A 5 -22.25 -40.81 73.70
CA THR A 5 -22.15 -39.35 73.55
C THR A 5 -20.82 -38.96 72.91
N GLN A 6 -19.73 -39.65 73.18
CA GLN A 6 -18.41 -39.44 72.56
C GLN A 6 -18.38 -39.87 71.09
N LEU A 7 -19.09 -40.97 70.75
CA LEU A 7 -19.16 -41.46 69.40
C LEU A 7 -19.96 -40.47 68.49
N ILE A 8 -21.08 -39.95 69.01
CA ILE A 8 -21.91 -38.96 68.30
C ILE A 8 -21.13 -37.66 68.05
N LYS A 9 -20.34 -37.17 69.04
CA LYS A 9 -19.51 -35.98 68.81
C LYS A 9 -18.41 -36.18 67.84
N LYS A 10 -17.80 -37.37 67.74
CA LYS A 10 -16.79 -37.70 66.70
C LYS A 10 -17.40 -37.78 65.31
N ILE A 11 -18.57 -38.37 65.17
CA ILE A 11 -19.28 -38.44 63.87
C ILE A 11 -19.70 -37.05 63.40
N PHE A 12 -20.18 -36.20 64.29
CA PHE A 12 -20.56 -34.82 63.99
C PHE A 12 -19.34 -33.96 63.58
N LEU A 13 -18.19 -34.17 64.23
CA LEU A 13 -16.96 -33.49 63.89
C LEU A 13 -16.42 -33.92 62.47
N ILE A 14 -16.54 -35.20 62.14
CA ILE A 14 -16.09 -35.75 60.85
C ILE A 14 -17.00 -35.26 59.74
N THR A 15 -18.34 -35.16 59.94
CA THR A 15 -19.25 -34.62 58.92
C THR A 15 -19.05 -33.11 58.76
N LEU A 16 -18.72 -32.38 59.77
CA LEU A 16 -18.41 -30.94 59.66
C LEU A 16 -17.12 -30.68 58.90
N ILE A 17 -16.10 -31.54 59.05
CA ILE A 17 -14.86 -31.42 58.29
C ILE A 17 -15.04 -31.79 56.79
N LEU A 18 -15.89 -32.75 56.45
CA LEU A 18 -16.22 -33.14 55.09
C LEU A 18 -16.98 -32.04 54.31
N THR A 19 -17.78 -31.21 54.99
CA THR A 19 -18.49 -30.10 54.34
C THR A 19 -17.60 -28.91 54.03
N LEU A 20 -16.45 -28.76 54.69
CA LEU A 20 -15.49 -27.66 54.41
C LEU A 20 -14.60 -27.90 53.18
N PHE A 21 -14.50 -29.12 52.69
CA PHE A 21 -13.71 -29.43 51.48
C PHE A 21 -14.52 -29.34 50.17
N SER A 22 -15.78 -28.98 50.18
CA SER A 22 -16.64 -28.93 49.00
C SER A 22 -16.69 -27.55 48.32
N CYS A 23 -15.70 -26.70 48.50
CA CYS A 23 -15.48 -25.54 47.64
C CYS A 23 -14.40 -25.87 46.63
N ALA A 24 -14.67 -26.85 45.76
CA ALA A 24 -14.00 -26.95 44.49
C ALA A 24 -14.45 -25.74 43.65
N THR A 25 -13.68 -24.66 43.66
CA THR A 25 -13.81 -23.55 42.71
C THR A 25 -13.69 -24.16 41.33
N TYR A 26 -14.81 -24.38 40.68
CA TYR A 26 -14.87 -24.65 39.26
C TYR A 26 -14.38 -23.39 38.54
N LYS A 27 -13.05 -23.26 38.40
CA LYS A 27 -12.44 -22.34 37.47
C LYS A 27 -12.81 -22.84 36.08
N ASN A 28 -13.94 -22.38 35.59
CA ASN A 28 -14.24 -22.48 34.16
C ASN A 28 -13.35 -21.49 33.40
N THR A 29 -12.06 -21.75 33.40
CA THR A 29 -11.11 -21.07 32.52
C THR A 29 -11.10 -21.80 31.19
N ASN A 30 -12.20 -21.68 30.45
CA ASN A 30 -12.10 -21.70 28.99
C ASN A 30 -11.39 -20.37 28.59
N HIS A 31 -10.16 -20.16 29.02
CA HIS A 31 -9.23 -19.33 28.32
C HIS A 31 -8.94 -20.08 27.02
N GLU A 32 -9.74 -19.78 25.98
CA GLU A 32 -9.38 -20.11 24.63
C GLU A 32 -7.96 -19.61 24.44
N GLN A 33 -7.00 -20.53 24.41
CA GLN A 33 -5.58 -20.19 24.43
C GLN A 33 -5.28 -19.39 23.18
N ILE A 34 -4.92 -18.11 23.35
CA ILE A 34 -4.60 -17.24 22.22
C ILE A 34 -3.46 -17.89 21.42
N PRO A 35 -3.64 -18.14 20.13
CA PRO A 35 -2.61 -18.76 19.31
C PRO A 35 -1.30 -17.97 19.33
N ALA A 36 -0.17 -18.63 19.47
CA ALA A 36 1.14 -18.00 19.59
C ALA A 36 1.49 -17.09 18.38
N TRP A 37 0.95 -17.38 17.18
CA TRP A 37 1.18 -16.56 15.99
C TRP A 37 0.52 -15.18 16.03
N ILE A 38 -0.42 -14.94 16.96
CA ILE A 38 -1.01 -13.62 17.20
C ILE A 38 -0.02 -12.71 17.93
N GLU A 39 0.72 -13.26 18.89
CA GLU A 39 1.71 -12.51 19.65
C GLU A 39 3.03 -12.36 18.88
N LYS A 40 3.43 -13.41 18.17
CA LYS A 40 4.66 -13.44 17.38
C LYS A 40 4.39 -14.03 16.01
N VAL A 41 4.52 -13.19 14.98
CA VAL A 41 4.43 -13.65 13.58
C VAL A 41 5.49 -14.72 13.33
N PRO A 42 5.15 -15.86 12.72
CA PRO A 42 6.13 -16.86 12.33
C PRO A 42 7.20 -16.27 11.41
N GLU A 43 8.43 -16.66 11.59
CA GLU A 43 9.49 -16.30 10.67
C GLU A 43 9.24 -16.92 9.28
N GLY A 44 9.59 -16.17 8.23
CA GLY A 44 9.48 -16.68 6.86
C GLY A 44 10.36 -17.92 6.65
N ASP A 45 9.87 -18.87 5.88
CA ASP A 45 10.63 -20.05 5.44
C ASP A 45 11.26 -19.81 4.05
N GLU A 46 11.81 -20.85 3.42
CA GLU A 46 12.42 -20.72 2.09
C GLU A 46 11.44 -20.24 1.02
N ASN A 47 10.16 -20.62 1.12
CA ASN A 47 9.15 -20.39 0.09
C ASN A 47 8.17 -19.30 0.44
N TYR A 48 7.88 -19.08 1.74
CA TYR A 48 6.81 -18.21 2.19
C TYR A 48 7.29 -17.13 3.15
N GLU A 49 6.72 -15.96 3.03
CA GLU A 49 6.70 -14.91 4.04
C GLU A 49 5.35 -14.91 4.74
N TYR A 50 5.35 -14.69 6.05
CA TYR A 50 4.14 -14.75 6.86
C TYR A 50 3.73 -13.35 7.32
N PHE A 51 2.43 -13.10 7.30
CA PHE A 51 1.83 -11.83 7.68
C PHE A 51 0.67 -12.09 8.62
N THR A 52 0.51 -11.23 9.61
CA THR A 52 -0.66 -11.24 10.50
C THR A 52 -1.33 -9.89 10.47
N ALA A 53 -2.64 -9.91 10.61
CA ALA A 53 -3.45 -8.73 10.82
C ALA A 53 -4.70 -9.06 11.59
N SER A 54 -5.31 -8.04 12.18
CA SER A 54 -6.60 -8.18 12.87
C SER A 54 -7.56 -7.10 12.40
N GLY A 55 -8.85 -7.37 12.56
CA GLY A 55 -9.93 -6.42 12.40
C GLY A 55 -10.94 -6.58 13.51
N THR A 56 -11.47 -5.49 14.01
CA THR A 56 -12.46 -5.47 15.09
C THR A 56 -13.69 -4.72 14.63
N ASN A 57 -14.87 -5.37 14.74
CA ASN A 57 -16.13 -4.76 14.35
C ASN A 57 -17.28 -5.35 15.17
N THR A 58 -18.49 -4.85 14.96
CA THR A 58 -19.70 -5.30 15.65
C THR A 58 -20.13 -6.73 15.32
N ASN A 59 -19.70 -7.26 14.17
CA ASN A 59 -19.99 -8.62 13.75
C ASN A 59 -18.78 -9.25 13.05
N PHE A 60 -18.82 -10.58 12.94
CA PHE A 60 -17.73 -11.37 12.34
C PHE A 60 -17.41 -10.97 10.89
N THR A 61 -18.42 -10.79 10.04
CA THR A 61 -18.20 -10.50 8.61
C THR A 61 -17.47 -9.18 8.40
N LEU A 62 -17.88 -8.13 9.11
CA LEU A 62 -17.22 -6.84 9.03
C LEU A 62 -15.80 -6.88 9.63
N ALA A 63 -15.62 -7.57 10.77
CA ALA A 63 -14.31 -7.76 11.38
C ALA A 63 -13.36 -8.55 10.46
N GLU A 64 -13.86 -9.56 9.74
CA GLU A 64 -13.07 -10.32 8.75
C GLU A 64 -12.66 -9.44 7.56
N ILE A 65 -13.55 -8.58 7.06
CA ILE A 65 -13.25 -7.63 5.99
C ILE A 65 -12.16 -6.66 6.46
N ASP A 66 -12.29 -6.10 7.66
CA ASP A 66 -11.29 -5.20 8.24
C ASP A 66 -9.94 -5.90 8.42
N ALA A 67 -9.94 -7.15 8.92
CA ALA A 67 -8.73 -7.93 9.06
C ALA A 67 -8.04 -8.21 7.70
N LYS A 68 -8.81 -8.51 6.65
CA LYS A 68 -8.27 -8.69 5.28
C LYS A 68 -7.68 -7.40 4.73
N ASN A 69 -8.34 -6.27 4.93
CA ASN A 69 -7.84 -4.97 4.49
C ASN A 69 -6.54 -4.61 5.22
N ASN A 70 -6.48 -4.84 6.54
CA ASN A 70 -5.29 -4.61 7.33
C ASN A 70 -4.14 -5.55 6.94
N LEU A 71 -4.44 -6.82 6.61
CA LEU A 71 -3.46 -7.77 6.11
C LEU A 71 -2.84 -7.29 4.78
N ILE A 72 -3.66 -6.77 3.88
CA ILE A 72 -3.22 -6.15 2.64
C ILE A 72 -2.28 -4.98 2.93
N ASN A 73 -2.64 -4.11 3.86
CA ASN A 73 -1.80 -2.97 4.26
C ASN A 73 -0.44 -3.40 4.83
N GLU A 74 -0.39 -4.50 5.59
CA GLU A 74 0.88 -5.06 6.09
C GLU A 74 1.79 -5.56 4.95
N ILE A 75 1.24 -6.28 3.98
CA ILE A 75 1.98 -6.75 2.80
C ILE A 75 2.52 -5.55 2.00
N ILE A 76 1.72 -4.53 1.85
CA ILE A 76 2.07 -3.27 1.20
C ILE A 76 3.25 -2.59 1.89
N ARG A 77 3.16 -2.49 3.22
CA ARG A 77 4.23 -1.91 4.04
C ARG A 77 5.53 -2.70 3.89
N TYR A 78 5.45 -4.02 3.93
CA TYR A 78 6.60 -4.91 3.71
C TYR A 78 7.25 -4.68 2.35
N LEU A 79 6.47 -4.63 1.27
CA LEU A 79 6.96 -4.35 -0.09
C LEU A 79 7.58 -2.95 -0.16
N GLY A 80 6.96 -1.95 0.44
CA GLY A 80 7.47 -0.57 0.46
C GLY A 80 8.81 -0.44 1.18
N VAL A 81 8.99 -1.10 2.32
CA VAL A 81 10.28 -1.14 3.05
C VAL A 81 11.34 -1.87 2.23
N SER A 82 10.99 -3.03 1.65
CA SER A 82 11.91 -3.80 0.80
C SER A 82 12.39 -3.01 -0.42
N ILE A 83 11.51 -2.24 -1.05
CA ILE A 83 11.86 -1.39 -2.19
C ILE A 83 12.79 -0.25 -1.75
N LYS A 84 12.50 0.39 -0.61
CA LYS A 84 13.33 1.49 -0.10
C LYS A 84 14.77 1.06 0.20
N THR A 85 14.97 -0.14 0.74
CA THR A 85 16.31 -0.66 1.05
C THR A 85 17.15 -0.98 -0.19
N GLU A 86 16.52 -1.35 -1.30
CA GLU A 86 17.22 -1.67 -2.55
C GLU A 86 17.40 -0.47 -3.48
N THR A 87 16.44 0.46 -3.52
CA THR A 87 16.50 1.63 -4.42
C THR A 87 17.41 2.75 -3.94
N THR A 88 17.88 2.74 -2.70
CA THR A 88 18.96 3.64 -2.26
C THR A 88 20.27 3.41 -3.01
N ALA A 89 20.40 2.30 -3.73
CA ALA A 89 21.60 1.97 -4.52
C ALA A 89 21.53 2.46 -5.98
N THR A 90 20.35 2.81 -6.51
CA THR A 90 20.18 3.28 -7.89
C THR A 90 19.57 4.68 -7.90
N ALA A 91 20.41 5.68 -8.13
CA ALA A 91 20.09 7.11 -8.09
C ALA A 91 19.23 7.58 -9.29
N VAL A 92 18.01 7.07 -9.43
CA VAL A 92 17.02 7.59 -10.39
C VAL A 92 15.82 8.13 -9.62
N GLY A 93 15.85 9.42 -9.35
CA GLY A 93 14.79 10.13 -8.65
C GLY A 93 14.92 10.07 -7.12
N SER A 94 14.42 11.09 -6.43
CA SER A 94 14.45 11.09 -4.96
C SER A 94 13.67 9.88 -4.43
N ALA A 95 14.21 9.18 -3.45
CA ALA A 95 13.57 8.05 -2.78
C ALA A 95 12.12 8.36 -2.34
N GLY A 96 11.83 9.63 -2.03
CA GLY A 96 10.50 10.12 -1.69
C GLY A 96 9.49 10.06 -2.83
N ASN A 97 9.91 10.21 -4.10
CA ASN A 97 9.00 10.09 -5.25
C ASN A 97 8.58 8.65 -5.48
N ILE A 98 9.52 7.71 -5.37
CA ILE A 98 9.24 6.28 -5.49
C ILE A 98 8.24 5.86 -4.40
N GLU A 99 8.47 6.25 -3.16
CA GLU A 99 7.59 5.92 -2.04
C GLU A 99 6.14 6.44 -2.24
N LYS A 100 5.98 7.68 -2.70
CA LYS A 100 4.65 8.26 -2.97
C LYS A 100 3.93 7.56 -4.13
N ILE A 101 4.65 7.27 -5.21
CA ILE A 101 4.09 6.53 -6.35
C ILE A 101 3.67 5.14 -5.90
N LEU A 102 4.51 4.44 -5.14
CA LEU A 102 4.21 3.13 -4.61
C LEU A 102 2.99 3.15 -3.72
N LYS A 103 2.89 4.07 -2.76
CA LYS A 103 1.70 4.21 -1.92
C LYS A 103 0.43 4.42 -2.74
N SER A 104 0.49 5.27 -3.78
CA SER A 104 -0.65 5.52 -4.66
C SER A 104 -1.04 4.28 -5.45
N GLU A 105 -0.09 3.58 -6.05
CA GLU A 105 -0.35 2.38 -6.86
C GLU A 105 -0.88 1.22 -6.01
N ILE A 106 -0.31 1.06 -4.85
CA ILE A 106 -0.69 -0.01 -3.93
C ILE A 106 -2.08 0.23 -3.38
N SER A 107 -2.44 1.48 -3.00
CA SER A 107 -3.81 1.79 -2.56
C SER A 107 -4.84 1.64 -3.67
N GLN A 108 -4.47 1.80 -4.94
CA GLN A 108 -5.37 1.61 -6.10
C GLN A 108 -5.46 0.15 -6.56
N SER A 109 -4.40 -0.63 -6.42
CA SER A 109 -4.37 -2.05 -6.82
C SER A 109 -4.77 -3.00 -5.70
N SER A 110 -5.16 -2.50 -4.56
CA SER A 110 -5.10 -3.09 -3.24
C SER A 110 -5.83 -4.41 -3.02
N ALA A 111 -6.94 -4.68 -3.62
CA ALA A 111 -7.70 -5.90 -3.25
C ALA A 111 -7.72 -6.97 -4.35
N ALA A 112 -7.69 -6.57 -5.63
CA ALA A 112 -7.89 -7.50 -6.75
C ALA A 112 -6.63 -8.26 -7.18
N ASN A 113 -5.44 -7.76 -6.85
CA ASN A 113 -4.17 -8.27 -7.38
C ASN A 113 -3.34 -9.14 -6.43
N ILE A 114 -3.72 -9.28 -5.16
CA ILE A 114 -3.05 -10.20 -4.24
C ILE A 114 -3.54 -11.63 -4.49
N LYS A 115 -3.35 -12.10 -5.72
CA LYS A 115 -3.93 -13.36 -6.24
C LYS A 115 -3.42 -14.64 -5.60
N LYS A 116 -2.35 -14.59 -4.78
CA LYS A 116 -1.73 -15.79 -4.21
C LYS A 116 -1.54 -15.74 -2.70
N LEU A 117 -2.25 -14.85 -2.03
CA LEU A 117 -2.29 -14.82 -0.59
C LEU A 117 -3.08 -16.02 -0.07
N LYS A 118 -2.47 -16.84 0.75
CA LYS A 118 -3.11 -18.01 1.36
C LYS A 118 -3.35 -17.73 2.84
N ILE A 119 -4.62 -17.59 3.22
CA ILE A 119 -4.96 -17.58 4.64
C ILE A 119 -4.66 -18.98 5.21
N LYS A 120 -3.78 -19.03 6.19
CA LYS A 120 -3.36 -20.26 6.88
C LYS A 120 -4.20 -20.53 8.11
N ASN A 121 -4.38 -19.49 8.93
CA ASN A 121 -5.12 -19.59 10.17
C ASN A 121 -6.01 -18.39 10.37
N LEU A 122 -7.12 -18.62 11.03
CA LEU A 122 -8.06 -17.60 11.48
C LEU A 122 -8.36 -17.89 12.96
N TYR A 123 -8.34 -16.85 13.79
CA TYR A 123 -8.77 -16.91 15.17
C TYR A 123 -9.75 -15.77 15.44
N THR A 124 -10.76 -16.04 16.27
CA THR A 124 -11.81 -15.06 16.57
C THR A 124 -11.93 -14.90 18.06
N GLN A 125 -11.86 -13.66 18.50
CA GLN A 125 -12.12 -13.29 19.90
C GLN A 125 -13.42 -12.49 19.95
N LYS A 126 -14.37 -12.94 20.80
CA LYS A 126 -15.65 -12.25 20.99
C LYS A 126 -15.67 -11.54 22.34
N ASN A 127 -16.01 -10.28 22.31
CA ASN A 127 -16.36 -9.48 23.48
C ASN A 127 -17.87 -9.19 23.47
N THR A 128 -18.36 -8.52 24.48
CA THR A 128 -19.79 -8.24 24.64
C THR A 128 -20.38 -7.45 23.46
N GLU A 129 -19.61 -6.51 22.89
CA GLU A 129 -20.09 -5.60 21.84
C GLU A 129 -19.33 -5.76 20.51
N THR A 130 -18.20 -6.45 20.50
CA THR A 130 -17.35 -6.54 19.33
C THR A 130 -16.79 -7.94 19.13
N VAL A 131 -16.47 -8.20 17.87
CA VAL A 131 -15.75 -9.40 17.42
C VAL A 131 -14.41 -8.94 16.82
N THR A 132 -13.32 -9.53 17.28
CA THR A 132 -12.01 -9.35 16.68
C THR A 132 -11.63 -10.62 15.92
N VAL A 133 -11.31 -10.46 14.65
CA VAL A 133 -10.80 -11.54 13.78
C VAL A 133 -9.31 -11.31 13.56
N TYR A 134 -8.52 -12.33 13.82
CA TYR A 134 -7.09 -12.39 13.53
C TYR A 134 -6.85 -13.32 12.35
N LEU A 135 -6.00 -12.91 11.44
CA LEU A 135 -5.62 -13.68 10.26
C LEU A 135 -4.12 -13.92 10.26
N LEU A 136 -3.70 -15.16 10.00
CA LEU A 136 -2.34 -15.51 9.60
C LEU A 136 -2.37 -15.90 8.14
N ALA A 137 -1.56 -15.24 7.33
CA ALA A 137 -1.43 -15.54 5.90
C ALA A 137 0.02 -15.87 5.53
N ALA A 138 0.16 -16.73 4.53
CA ALA A 138 1.43 -17.00 3.87
C ALA A 138 1.39 -16.44 2.45
N TYR A 139 2.44 -15.75 2.06
CA TYR A 139 2.61 -15.25 0.71
C TYR A 139 3.90 -15.80 0.11
N ASP A 140 3.79 -16.34 -1.10
CA ASP A 140 4.92 -16.91 -1.83
C ASP A 140 6.00 -15.84 -2.08
N LYS A 141 7.25 -16.12 -1.68
CA LYS A 141 8.39 -15.18 -1.79
C LYS A 141 8.74 -14.85 -3.24
N GLN A 142 8.51 -15.76 -4.17
CA GLN A 142 8.76 -15.48 -5.59
C GLN A 142 7.73 -14.50 -6.14
N GLU A 143 6.46 -14.66 -5.74
CA GLU A 143 5.40 -13.74 -6.13
C GLU A 143 5.59 -12.36 -5.48
N LEU A 144 6.01 -12.30 -4.20
CA LEU A 144 6.38 -11.03 -3.56
C LEU A 144 7.50 -10.32 -4.33
N ARG A 145 8.53 -11.05 -4.77
CA ARG A 145 9.62 -10.51 -5.58
C ARG A 145 9.13 -10.02 -6.95
N LYS A 146 8.26 -10.77 -7.62
CA LYS A 146 7.67 -10.36 -8.90
C LYS A 146 6.87 -9.08 -8.75
N GLU A 147 6.01 -9.01 -7.72
CA GLU A 147 5.20 -7.84 -7.46
C GLU A 147 6.06 -6.62 -7.09
N ARG A 148 7.08 -6.80 -6.26
CA ARG A 148 8.06 -5.76 -5.98
C ARG A 148 8.72 -5.20 -7.24
N ASN A 149 9.23 -6.10 -8.10
CA ASN A 149 9.90 -5.69 -9.35
C ASN A 149 8.93 -4.99 -10.31
N ARG A 150 7.68 -5.46 -10.39
CA ARG A 150 6.62 -4.79 -11.15
C ARG A 150 6.37 -3.36 -10.66
N LEU A 151 6.29 -3.17 -9.35
CA LEU A 151 6.05 -1.86 -8.73
C LEU A 151 7.24 -0.91 -8.94
N ILE A 152 8.48 -1.41 -8.81
CA ILE A 152 9.70 -0.63 -9.09
C ILE A 152 9.67 -0.14 -10.54
N LYS A 153 9.48 -1.06 -11.49
CA LYS A 153 9.42 -0.72 -12.92
C LYS A 153 8.33 0.32 -13.23
N LEU A 154 7.15 0.14 -12.65
CA LEU A 154 6.06 1.10 -12.81
C LEU A 154 6.42 2.49 -12.25
N ALA A 155 7.06 2.55 -11.10
CA ALA A 155 7.52 3.81 -10.51
C ALA A 155 8.58 4.49 -11.39
N GLU A 156 9.54 3.73 -11.90
CA GLU A 156 10.57 4.22 -12.84
C GLU A 156 9.93 4.76 -14.12
N GLU A 157 9.03 4.02 -14.77
CA GLU A 157 8.32 4.45 -15.97
C GLU A 157 7.56 5.77 -15.74
N LYS A 158 6.93 5.92 -14.58
CA LYS A 158 6.24 7.15 -14.20
C LYS A 158 7.19 8.32 -14.00
N ILE A 159 8.32 8.12 -13.34
CA ILE A 159 9.35 9.15 -13.16
C ILE A 159 9.92 9.56 -14.52
N LEU A 160 10.23 8.59 -15.38
CA LEU A 160 10.76 8.82 -16.71
C LEU A 160 9.75 9.57 -17.61
N SER A 161 8.46 9.33 -17.45
CA SER A 161 7.41 10.05 -18.19
C SER A 161 7.40 11.56 -17.95
N VAL A 162 8.02 12.02 -16.86
CA VAL A 162 8.21 13.44 -16.55
C VAL A 162 9.62 13.91 -16.93
N SER A 163 10.65 13.16 -16.53
CA SER A 163 12.04 13.60 -16.68
C SER A 163 12.55 13.56 -18.13
N GLU A 164 12.16 12.57 -18.91
CA GLU A 164 12.59 12.49 -20.31
C GLU A 164 12.03 13.61 -21.21
N PRO A 165 10.71 13.91 -21.17
CA PRO A 165 10.20 15.04 -21.91
C PRO A 165 10.80 16.38 -21.44
N GLU A 166 11.06 16.56 -20.14
CA GLU A 166 11.71 17.76 -19.62
C GLU A 166 13.11 17.94 -20.21
N LYS A 167 13.92 16.88 -20.22
CA LYS A 167 15.25 16.88 -20.83
C LYS A 167 15.20 17.20 -22.33
N LYS A 168 14.29 16.54 -23.06
CA LYS A 168 14.11 16.81 -24.49
C LYS A 168 13.69 18.27 -24.76
N ALA A 169 12.85 18.83 -23.88
CA ALA A 169 12.45 20.22 -23.98
C ALA A 169 13.64 21.17 -23.80
N ASP A 170 14.50 20.91 -22.78
CA ASP A 170 15.70 21.72 -22.54
C ASP A 170 16.68 21.63 -23.76
N ASP A 171 16.86 20.41 -24.34
CA ASP A 171 17.69 20.21 -25.53
C ASP A 171 17.15 20.97 -26.77
N PHE A 172 15.84 20.93 -26.97
CA PHE A 172 15.20 21.70 -28.06
C PHE A 172 15.30 23.21 -27.83
N PHE A 173 15.14 23.67 -26.59
CA PHE A 173 15.27 25.08 -26.24
C PHE A 173 16.70 25.58 -26.51
N ALA A 174 17.71 24.83 -26.07
CA ALA A 174 19.11 25.10 -26.32
C ALA A 174 19.44 25.16 -27.83
N SER A 175 18.82 24.27 -28.59
CA SER A 175 18.96 24.20 -30.06
C SER A 175 18.09 25.23 -30.81
N ARG A 176 17.44 26.18 -30.12
CA ARG A 176 16.53 27.21 -30.67
C ARG A 176 15.29 26.65 -31.40
N LYS A 177 14.96 25.39 -31.20
CA LYS A 177 13.74 24.75 -31.71
C LYS A 177 12.55 25.04 -30.78
N TYR A 178 12.17 26.29 -30.68
CA TYR A 178 11.27 26.79 -29.65
C TYR A 178 9.86 26.18 -29.66
N TYR A 179 9.33 25.87 -30.86
CA TYR A 179 8.05 25.18 -30.97
C TYR A 179 8.10 23.78 -30.31
N SER A 180 9.13 22.99 -30.66
CA SER A 180 9.33 21.66 -30.06
C SER A 180 9.57 21.75 -28.56
N ALA A 181 10.37 22.72 -28.11
CA ALA A 181 10.60 22.96 -26.69
C ALA A 181 9.28 23.23 -25.96
N ALA A 182 8.44 24.14 -26.49
CA ALA A 182 7.14 24.47 -25.90
C ALA A 182 6.23 23.24 -25.78
N LEU A 183 6.17 22.41 -26.83
CA LEU A 183 5.38 21.18 -26.84
C LEU A 183 5.83 20.20 -25.75
N TYR A 184 7.14 19.99 -25.61
CA TYR A 184 7.70 19.04 -24.64
C TYR A 184 7.58 19.57 -23.20
N TYR A 185 7.77 20.89 -22.96
CA TYR A 185 7.50 21.48 -21.64
C TYR A 185 6.02 21.36 -21.26
N ALA A 186 5.08 21.61 -22.18
CA ALA A 186 3.65 21.41 -21.91
C ALA A 186 3.33 19.92 -21.57
N LYS A 187 3.97 18.99 -22.28
CA LYS A 187 3.86 17.55 -22.04
C LYS A 187 4.37 17.17 -20.62
N THR A 188 5.52 17.73 -20.23
CA THR A 188 6.09 17.55 -18.90
C THR A 188 5.18 18.12 -17.81
N ALA A 189 4.62 19.31 -18.02
CA ALA A 189 3.67 19.93 -17.08
C ALA A 189 2.45 19.02 -16.88
N HIS A 190 1.85 18.52 -17.95
CA HIS A 190 0.71 17.60 -17.86
C HIS A 190 1.06 16.32 -17.09
N ALA A 191 2.19 15.70 -17.42
CA ALA A 191 2.65 14.47 -16.74
C ALA A 191 2.89 14.72 -15.24
N ALA A 192 3.51 15.84 -14.86
CA ALA A 192 3.77 16.18 -13.47
C ALA A 192 2.48 16.26 -12.63
N LEU A 193 1.41 16.90 -13.16
CA LEU A 193 0.12 16.97 -12.48
C LEU A 193 -0.56 15.59 -12.34
N SER A 194 -0.51 14.81 -13.43
CA SER A 194 -1.16 13.48 -13.46
C SER A 194 -0.56 12.51 -12.46
N LEU A 195 0.75 12.60 -12.21
CA LEU A 195 1.46 11.64 -11.37
C LEU A 195 1.51 12.01 -9.89
N LYS A 196 1.17 13.26 -9.53
CA LYS A 196 1.24 13.77 -8.14
C LYS A 196 2.58 13.43 -7.44
N ILE A 197 3.69 13.43 -8.19
CA ILE A 197 5.03 13.26 -7.64
C ILE A 197 5.38 14.42 -6.70
N GLU A 198 6.47 14.25 -5.93
CA GLU A 198 6.95 15.33 -5.06
C GLU A 198 7.25 16.59 -5.87
N ASN A 199 6.83 17.75 -5.33
CA ASN A 199 6.93 19.04 -6.02
C ASN A 199 6.21 19.12 -7.39
N HIS A 200 5.20 18.27 -7.63
CA HIS A 200 4.47 18.25 -8.89
C HIS A 200 3.88 19.61 -9.29
N GLU A 201 3.36 20.37 -8.32
CA GLU A 201 2.84 21.70 -8.58
C GLU A 201 3.94 22.68 -9.01
N ILE A 202 5.12 22.61 -8.38
CA ILE A 202 6.28 23.44 -8.74
C ILE A 202 6.77 23.04 -10.14
N LYS A 203 6.91 21.74 -10.40
CA LYS A 203 7.28 21.24 -11.73
C LYS A 203 6.27 21.66 -12.80
N PHE A 204 4.98 21.58 -12.51
CA PHE A 204 3.93 22.07 -13.40
C PHE A 204 4.10 23.56 -13.71
N LYS A 205 4.16 24.40 -12.66
CA LYS A 205 4.29 25.86 -12.83
C LYS A 205 5.55 26.24 -13.61
N ASN A 206 6.69 25.61 -13.30
CA ASN A 206 7.95 25.88 -13.99
C ASN A 206 7.87 25.49 -15.46
N ASN A 207 7.33 24.32 -15.78
CA ASN A 207 7.20 23.86 -17.16
C ASN A 207 6.18 24.68 -17.97
N ILE A 208 5.09 25.14 -17.34
CA ILE A 208 4.17 26.11 -17.97
C ILE A 208 4.88 27.46 -18.25
N SER A 209 5.70 27.94 -17.31
CA SER A 209 6.49 29.16 -17.53
C SER A 209 7.48 29.01 -18.70
N LYS A 210 8.23 27.91 -18.75
CA LYS A 210 9.16 27.56 -19.85
C LYS A 210 8.42 27.40 -21.19
N THR A 211 7.19 26.84 -21.18
CA THR A 211 6.33 26.76 -22.37
C THR A 211 6.04 28.16 -22.89
N LYS A 212 5.57 29.06 -22.03
CA LYS A 212 5.26 30.45 -22.41
C LYS A 212 6.52 31.20 -22.92
N GLU A 213 7.66 30.98 -22.28
CA GLU A 213 8.92 31.57 -22.72
C GLU A 213 9.32 31.08 -24.12
N SER A 214 9.21 29.77 -24.35
CA SER A 214 9.50 29.19 -25.66
C SER A 214 8.61 29.76 -26.76
N LEU A 215 7.30 29.88 -26.49
CA LEU A 215 6.35 30.46 -27.44
C LEU A 215 6.66 31.94 -27.76
N LYS A 216 7.10 32.72 -26.78
CA LYS A 216 7.49 34.11 -27.01
C LYS A 216 8.70 34.28 -27.93
N LYS A 217 9.57 33.25 -28.01
CA LYS A 217 10.75 33.23 -28.86
C LYS A 217 10.45 32.80 -30.33
N ILE A 218 9.25 32.31 -30.61
CA ILE A 218 8.84 31.95 -31.96
C ILE A 218 8.60 33.24 -32.75
N LYS A 219 9.41 33.45 -33.80
CA LYS A 219 9.19 34.52 -34.77
C LYS A 219 8.47 33.93 -35.99
N LEU A 220 7.26 34.40 -36.23
CA LEU A 220 6.52 34.10 -37.45
C LEU A 220 7.01 35.07 -38.54
N ASN A 221 7.78 34.58 -39.51
CA ASN A 221 8.05 35.32 -40.70
C ASN A 221 6.95 35.00 -41.72
N LEU A 222 6.01 35.93 -41.89
CA LEU A 222 5.08 35.87 -43.01
C LEU A 222 5.88 36.18 -44.28
N GLN A 223 6.05 35.21 -45.15
CA GLN A 223 6.59 35.45 -46.47
C GLN A 223 5.55 36.32 -47.24
N LYS A 224 5.95 37.52 -47.61
CA LYS A 224 5.12 38.50 -48.29
C LYS A 224 4.57 37.98 -49.62
N ASP A 225 5.34 37.08 -50.28
CA ASP A 225 5.01 36.44 -51.56
C ASP A 225 3.74 35.57 -51.52
N ALA A 226 3.38 35.03 -50.34
CA ALA A 226 2.17 34.22 -50.18
C ALA A 226 0.89 35.06 -50.06
N LEU A 227 1.03 36.37 -49.79
CA LEU A 227 -0.08 37.31 -49.73
C LEU A 227 -0.32 38.03 -51.05
N GLU A 228 0.70 38.15 -51.90
CA GLU A 228 0.60 38.82 -53.22
C GLU A 228 0.14 37.89 -54.35
N ASN A 229 0.32 36.56 -54.20
CA ASN A 229 -0.23 35.56 -55.12
C ASN A 229 -0.93 34.45 -54.30
N PRO A 230 -2.20 34.62 -53.93
CA PRO A 230 -2.98 33.48 -53.49
C PRO A 230 -3.10 32.51 -54.68
N SER A 231 -2.26 31.48 -54.72
CA SER A 231 -2.42 30.43 -55.71
C SER A 231 -3.83 29.87 -55.58
N ASN A 232 -4.61 29.90 -56.65
CA ASN A 232 -5.97 29.37 -56.76
C ASN A 232 -6.04 27.83 -56.57
N ASP A 233 -4.94 27.21 -56.14
CA ASP A 233 -4.80 25.75 -56.01
C ASP A 233 -5.44 25.17 -54.75
N PHE A 234 -5.92 26.00 -53.82
CA PHE A 234 -6.57 25.51 -52.61
C PHE A 234 -8.07 25.18 -52.76
N PHE A 235 -8.67 25.44 -53.92
CA PHE A 235 -10.11 25.21 -54.14
C PHE A 235 -10.45 24.09 -55.12
N ASN A 236 -9.47 23.33 -55.61
CA ASN A 236 -9.68 22.20 -56.53
C ASN A 236 -9.16 20.87 -55.92
N THR A 237 -9.79 20.39 -54.84
CA THR A 237 -9.81 18.96 -54.55
C THR A 237 -11.24 18.56 -54.18
N HIS A 238 -11.83 17.89 -55.13
CA HIS A 238 -13.08 17.12 -54.99
C HIS A 238 -12.98 16.01 -53.96
#